data_757866a8a8d78525a8c6fdccf2c04258
#
_entry.id   757866a8a8d78525a8c6fdccf2c04258
#
_cell.length_a   1.000
_cell.length_b   1.000
_cell.length_c   1.000
_cell.angle_alpha   90.00
_cell.angle_beta   90.00
_cell.angle_gamma   90.00
#
_symmetry.space_group_name_H-M   'P 1'
#
loop_
_entity.id
_entity.type
_entity.pdbx_description
1 polymer ?
#
loop_
_entity_poly.entity_id
_entity_poly.type
_entity_poly.pdbx_seq_one_letter_code
_entity_poly.pdbx_strand_id
1 'polypeptide(L)'
;MANVVVIGSQWGDEGKGKIVDWLSLRADVVARFQGGHNAGHTLVINGEVYKLSLLPSGIVREGKLSVIGNGVVVDPWALLSEIDTLRGQGVAVSPENLKIAENATLILPLHQELDAARESANAGVKIGTTKRGIGPAYEDKVGRRALRLTDLADPDTLDAKIENLLVHHNALRRGLALPEFDGAELKAKLMDIAPQLTPYMAPVWRLLDEARRAGQRILFEGAQGVLLDVDHGTYPFVTSSNTIAGQAATGSGLGPAALSHVLGITKAYTTRVGEGPFPTEQDNEVGQKLGERGHEFGTVTGRKRRCGWFDAVLVRQMVKTAGIDGIALTKLDVLDGFDEIKICTGYMLDGEAIDYLPANAAEQARIEAVYETLEGWSGESSFGARSWADLPAQAVRYVRYIEELIGAPVTLLSTSPERDDTILVKDPFED
;
A
#
# COMPACT_ATOMS: atom_id res chain seq x y z
N MET A 1 24.13 7.92 2.48
CA MET A 1 22.89 7.74 3.26
C MET A 1 21.88 7.05 2.38
N ALA A 2 21.25 6.01 2.89
CA ALA A 2 20.33 5.20 2.13
C ALA A 2 18.96 5.89 1.97
N ASN A 3 18.36 5.77 0.80
CA ASN A 3 16.94 6.03 0.60
C ASN A 3 16.18 4.73 0.82
N VAL A 4 15.07 4.78 1.53
CA VAL A 4 14.33 3.59 1.94
C VAL A 4 13.00 3.51 1.19
N VAL A 5 12.72 2.36 0.56
CA VAL A 5 11.41 2.06 -0.03
C VAL A 5 10.66 1.12 0.90
N VAL A 6 9.48 1.51 1.33
CA VAL A 6 8.61 0.67 2.17
C VAL A 6 7.45 0.14 1.33
N ILE A 7 7.35 -1.18 1.27
CA ILE A 7 6.26 -1.89 0.59
C ILE A 7 5.66 -2.97 1.49
N GLY A 8 4.39 -3.33 1.28
CA GLY A 8 3.81 -4.52 1.92
C GLY A 8 4.22 -5.77 1.17
N SER A 9 4.66 -6.82 1.85
CA SER A 9 5.09 -8.08 1.22
C SER A 9 3.97 -9.10 1.01
N GLN A 10 2.76 -8.80 1.46
CA GLN A 10 1.59 -9.68 1.40
C GLN A 10 0.43 -9.00 0.66
N TRP A 11 -0.82 -9.18 1.09
CA TRP A 11 -2.02 -8.58 0.48
C TRP A 11 -2.44 -7.22 1.06
N GLY A 12 -1.52 -6.44 1.57
CA GLY A 12 -1.82 -5.20 2.27
C GLY A 12 -2.20 -5.43 3.75
N ASP A 13 -2.48 -4.34 4.44
CA ASP A 13 -2.85 -4.37 5.87
C ASP A 13 -1.80 -5.01 6.81
N GLU A 14 -0.52 -5.05 6.38
CA GLU A 14 0.59 -5.60 7.15
C GLU A 14 1.00 -4.74 8.36
N GLY A 15 0.31 -3.63 8.60
CA GLY A 15 0.69 -2.69 9.66
C GLY A 15 1.72 -1.64 9.22
N LYS A 16 1.77 -1.34 7.93
CA LYS A 16 2.68 -0.34 7.35
C LYS A 16 2.66 1.00 8.07
N GLY A 17 1.49 1.48 8.50
CA GLY A 17 1.34 2.79 9.13
C GLY A 17 2.27 2.99 10.33
N LYS A 18 2.37 2.03 11.23
CA LYS A 18 3.27 2.08 12.40
C LYS A 18 4.73 2.21 11.97
N ILE A 19 5.17 1.37 11.03
CA ILE A 19 6.57 1.33 10.59
C ILE A 19 6.94 2.58 9.78
N VAL A 20 6.04 3.04 8.91
CA VAL A 20 6.24 4.28 8.14
C VAL A 20 6.27 5.50 9.06
N ASP A 21 5.41 5.57 10.08
CA ASP A 21 5.46 6.63 11.09
C ASP A 21 6.80 6.62 11.83
N TRP A 22 7.27 5.45 12.26
CA TRP A 22 8.56 5.30 12.92
C TRP A 22 9.73 5.72 12.03
N LEU A 23 9.72 5.36 10.74
CA LEU A 23 10.73 5.73 9.75
C LEU A 23 10.65 7.21 9.36
N SER A 24 9.44 7.79 9.30
CA SER A 24 9.24 9.19 8.93
C SER A 24 9.93 10.17 9.86
N LEU A 25 10.13 9.80 11.13
CA LEU A 25 10.94 10.60 12.08
C LEU A 25 12.39 10.73 11.63
N ARG A 26 12.93 9.74 10.93
CA ARG A 26 14.33 9.67 10.48
C ARG A 26 14.52 10.18 9.05
N ALA A 27 13.44 10.31 8.29
CA ALA A 27 13.46 10.84 6.93
C ALA A 27 13.37 12.37 6.92
N ASP A 28 13.91 13.01 5.90
CA ASP A 28 13.73 14.43 5.60
C ASP A 28 12.57 14.64 4.62
N VAL A 29 12.39 13.69 3.71
CA VAL A 29 11.33 13.69 2.69
C VAL A 29 10.56 12.38 2.76
N VAL A 30 9.22 12.46 2.71
CA VAL A 30 8.34 11.27 2.59
C VAL A 30 7.56 11.36 1.28
N ALA A 31 7.75 10.40 0.38
CA ALA A 31 7.21 10.41 -0.97
C ALA A 31 6.28 9.23 -1.23
N ARG A 32 5.00 9.49 -1.52
CA ARG A 32 4.08 8.49 -2.06
C ARG A 32 4.29 8.34 -3.56
N PHE A 33 4.40 7.12 -4.05
CA PHE A 33 4.78 6.86 -5.43
C PHE A 33 3.74 6.07 -6.26
N GLN A 34 2.68 5.55 -5.65
CA GLN A 34 1.63 4.79 -6.36
C GLN A 34 0.33 4.74 -5.55
N GLY A 35 -0.73 4.19 -6.16
CA GLY A 35 -2.06 4.08 -5.57
C GLY A 35 -2.84 5.39 -5.65
N GLY A 36 -3.78 5.55 -4.76
CA GLY A 36 -4.62 6.73 -4.64
C GLY A 36 -5.24 6.77 -3.23
N HIS A 37 -6.40 7.39 -3.10
CA HIS A 37 -7.10 7.48 -1.82
C HIS A 37 -7.87 6.19 -1.42
N ASN A 38 -7.67 5.10 -2.14
CA ASN A 38 -8.21 3.77 -1.80
C ASN A 38 -7.49 3.07 -0.64
N ALA A 39 -6.26 3.49 -0.32
CA ALA A 39 -5.50 2.99 0.81
C ALA A 39 -5.54 4.02 1.94
N GLY A 40 -6.17 3.66 3.06
CA GLY A 40 -6.12 4.47 4.26
C GLY A 40 -5.18 3.87 5.30
N HIS A 41 -4.45 4.71 6.02
CA HIS A 41 -3.70 4.29 7.19
C HIS A 41 -3.94 5.27 8.35
N THR A 42 -3.82 4.74 9.54
CA THR A 42 -4.02 5.51 10.76
C THR A 42 -2.70 5.68 11.48
N LEU A 43 -2.40 6.91 11.87
CA LEU A 43 -1.27 7.24 12.72
C LEU A 43 -1.79 7.69 14.09
N VAL A 44 -1.09 7.30 15.14
CA VAL A 44 -1.38 7.76 16.50
C VAL A 44 -0.14 8.49 17.03
N ILE A 45 -0.27 9.79 17.26
CA ILE A 45 0.83 10.65 17.66
C ILE A 45 0.41 11.43 18.89
N ASN A 46 1.08 11.23 20.02
CA ASN A 46 0.78 11.87 21.31
C ASN A 46 -0.69 11.70 21.73
N GLY A 47 -1.30 10.56 21.40
CA GLY A 47 -2.73 10.27 21.69
C GLY A 47 -3.72 10.79 20.65
N GLU A 48 -3.29 11.62 19.72
CA GLU A 48 -4.13 12.10 18.60
C GLU A 48 -4.11 11.10 17.44
N VAL A 49 -5.27 10.90 16.81
CA VAL A 49 -5.47 9.95 15.72
C VAL A 49 -5.59 10.68 14.40
N TYR A 50 -4.67 10.42 13.48
CA TYR A 50 -4.67 10.96 12.12
C TYR A 50 -5.00 9.85 11.12
N LYS A 51 -6.02 10.07 10.29
CA LYS A 51 -6.40 9.14 9.22
C LYS A 51 -5.99 9.73 7.88
N LEU A 52 -5.01 9.10 7.24
CA LEU A 52 -4.47 9.56 5.96
C LEU A 52 -4.88 8.60 4.84
N SER A 53 -5.11 9.15 3.65
CA SER A 53 -5.44 8.39 2.44
C SER A 53 -4.53 8.74 1.28
N LEU A 54 -4.44 10.02 0.89
CA LEU A 54 -3.55 10.53 -0.17
C LEU A 54 -2.26 11.11 0.37
N LEU A 55 -2.37 11.84 1.49
CA LEU A 55 -1.24 12.54 2.07
C LEU A 55 -0.19 11.55 2.61
N PRO A 56 1.11 11.81 2.35
CA PRO A 56 2.20 11.02 2.93
C PRO A 56 2.22 11.12 4.45
N SER A 57 2.68 10.06 5.13
CA SER A 57 2.75 9.99 6.59
C SER A 57 3.61 11.11 7.23
N GLY A 58 4.56 11.66 6.48
CA GLY A 58 5.41 12.75 6.96
C GLY A 58 4.69 14.07 7.21
N ILE A 59 3.48 14.26 6.63
CA ILE A 59 2.76 15.54 6.69
C ILE A 59 2.38 15.96 8.11
N VAL A 60 2.19 15.01 9.02
CA VAL A 60 1.87 15.25 10.43
C VAL A 60 3.11 15.53 11.29
N ARG A 61 4.29 15.65 10.67
CA ARG A 61 5.56 15.89 11.34
C ARG A 61 6.16 17.23 10.93
N GLU A 62 6.51 18.05 11.89
CA GLU A 62 7.20 19.32 11.64
C GLU A 62 8.54 19.12 10.91
N GLY A 63 8.86 20.04 10.01
CA GLY A 63 10.14 20.07 9.31
C GLY A 63 10.31 18.98 8.25
N LYS A 64 9.28 18.19 7.94
CA LYS A 64 9.32 17.17 6.90
C LYS A 64 8.67 17.67 5.60
N LEU A 65 9.27 17.31 4.48
CA LEU A 65 8.67 17.53 3.18
C LEU A 65 7.89 16.29 2.77
N SER A 66 6.61 16.47 2.49
CA SER A 66 5.72 15.43 1.96
C SER A 66 5.51 15.59 0.47
N VAL A 67 5.61 14.49 -0.27
CA VAL A 67 5.58 14.50 -1.72
C VAL A 67 4.60 13.47 -2.27
N ILE A 68 3.73 13.87 -3.17
CA ILE A 68 2.88 12.98 -3.97
C ILE A 68 3.48 12.88 -5.36
N GLY A 69 4.01 11.70 -5.70
CA GLY A 69 4.67 11.42 -6.98
C GLY A 69 3.70 11.23 -8.15
N ASN A 70 4.23 11.23 -9.36
CA ASN A 70 3.47 11.07 -10.60
C ASN A 70 2.85 9.68 -10.78
N GLY A 71 3.27 8.70 -10.01
CA GLY A 71 2.67 7.36 -10.01
C GLY A 71 1.35 7.28 -9.25
N VAL A 72 1.06 8.24 -8.38
CA VAL A 72 -0.23 8.34 -7.67
C VAL A 72 -1.31 8.88 -8.59
N VAL A 73 -2.52 8.33 -8.48
CA VAL A 73 -3.72 8.93 -9.07
C VAL A 73 -4.43 9.74 -7.99
N VAL A 74 -4.65 11.02 -8.25
CA VAL A 74 -5.07 12.01 -7.26
C VAL A 74 -6.51 12.41 -7.48
N ASP A 75 -7.37 12.11 -6.53
CA ASP A 75 -8.70 12.71 -6.44
C ASP A 75 -8.55 14.11 -5.84
N PRO A 76 -8.76 15.19 -6.61
CA PRO A 76 -8.50 16.53 -6.16
C PRO A 76 -9.43 16.99 -5.04
N TRP A 77 -10.69 16.56 -5.06
CA TRP A 77 -11.66 16.90 -4.00
C TRP A 77 -11.38 16.14 -2.71
N ALA A 78 -11.07 14.84 -2.81
CA ALA A 78 -10.68 14.05 -1.66
C ALA A 78 -9.39 14.59 -1.01
N LEU A 79 -8.42 15.02 -1.82
CA LEU A 79 -7.18 15.62 -1.32
C LEU A 79 -7.43 16.92 -0.56
N LEU A 80 -8.23 17.83 -1.11
CA LEU A 80 -8.57 19.08 -0.43
C LEU A 80 -9.32 18.83 0.88
N SER A 81 -10.27 17.90 0.89
CA SER A 81 -10.99 17.49 2.10
C SER A 81 -10.06 16.90 3.16
N GLU A 82 -9.06 16.10 2.75
CA GLU A 82 -8.07 15.54 3.67
C GLU A 82 -7.15 16.64 4.24
N ILE A 83 -6.71 17.59 3.41
CA ILE A 83 -5.94 18.77 3.84
C ILE A 83 -6.73 19.58 4.90
N ASP A 84 -8.00 19.88 4.62
CA ASP A 84 -8.84 20.66 5.53
C ASP A 84 -9.10 19.93 6.84
N THR A 85 -9.28 18.60 6.79
CA THR A 85 -9.40 17.76 7.98
C THR A 85 -8.16 17.86 8.87
N LEU A 86 -6.97 17.74 8.29
CA LEU A 86 -5.71 17.83 9.03
C LEU A 86 -5.48 19.24 9.59
N ARG A 87 -5.78 20.28 8.83
CA ARG A 87 -5.73 21.67 9.31
C ARG A 87 -6.65 21.89 10.51
N GLY A 88 -7.87 21.31 10.45
CA GLY A 88 -8.82 21.31 11.57
C GLY A 88 -8.29 20.60 12.81
N GLN A 89 -7.37 19.65 12.66
CA GLN A 89 -6.65 18.96 13.73
C GLN A 89 -5.36 19.68 14.17
N GLY A 90 -5.07 20.88 13.65
CA GLY A 90 -3.91 21.68 14.01
C GLY A 90 -2.63 21.32 13.22
N VAL A 91 -2.71 20.47 12.19
CA VAL A 91 -1.55 20.15 11.34
C VAL A 91 -1.38 21.25 10.29
N ALA A 92 -0.19 21.83 10.23
CA ALA A 92 0.15 22.80 9.18
C ALA A 92 0.34 22.07 7.84
N VAL A 93 -0.55 22.29 6.88
CA VAL A 93 -0.44 21.80 5.51
C VAL A 93 -0.41 22.97 4.54
N SER A 94 0.69 23.16 3.85
CA SER A 94 0.90 24.29 2.96
C SER A 94 1.79 23.89 1.78
N PRO A 95 1.92 24.76 0.74
CA PRO A 95 2.83 24.51 -0.37
C PRO A 95 4.30 24.39 0.02
N GLU A 96 4.71 24.79 1.23
CA GLU A 96 6.07 24.69 1.72
C GLU A 96 6.41 23.26 2.16
N ASN A 97 5.43 22.51 2.72
CA ASN A 97 5.65 21.18 3.26
C ASN A 97 4.92 20.04 2.51
N LEU A 98 4.09 20.38 1.50
CA LEU A 98 3.45 19.42 0.60
C LEU A 98 3.74 19.78 -0.85
N LYS A 99 4.21 18.82 -1.64
CA LYS A 99 4.39 18.96 -3.09
C LYS A 99 3.70 17.82 -3.83
N ILE A 100 3.12 18.14 -4.98
CA ILE A 100 2.41 17.19 -5.84
C ILE A 100 3.02 17.27 -7.23
N ALA A 101 3.32 16.11 -7.81
CA ALA A 101 3.87 16.06 -9.16
C ALA A 101 2.92 16.72 -10.16
N GLU A 102 3.43 17.67 -10.92
CA GLU A 102 2.66 18.39 -11.94
C GLU A 102 2.04 17.47 -12.99
N ASN A 103 2.67 16.31 -13.23
CA ASN A 103 2.23 15.28 -14.16
C ASN A 103 1.44 14.13 -13.48
N ALA A 104 0.99 14.31 -12.23
CA ALA A 104 0.10 13.35 -11.57
C ALA A 104 -1.27 13.31 -12.26
N THR A 105 -1.81 12.11 -12.45
CA THR A 105 -3.12 11.88 -13.06
C THR A 105 -4.24 12.20 -12.08
N LEU A 106 -5.28 12.90 -12.54
CA LEU A 106 -6.45 13.23 -11.75
C LEU A 106 -7.51 12.12 -11.81
N ILE A 107 -8.09 11.81 -10.67
CA ILE A 107 -9.35 11.04 -10.58
C ILE A 107 -10.50 12.03 -10.67
N LEU A 108 -11.43 11.74 -11.57
CA LEU A 108 -12.60 12.57 -11.85
C LEU A 108 -13.88 11.84 -11.43
N PRO A 109 -15.01 12.54 -11.24
CA PRO A 109 -16.28 11.91 -10.89
C PRO A 109 -16.70 10.78 -11.86
N LEU A 110 -16.43 10.95 -13.16
CA LEU A 110 -16.68 9.92 -14.17
C LEU A 110 -15.94 8.59 -13.92
N HIS A 111 -14.73 8.65 -13.33
CA HIS A 111 -13.97 7.45 -12.96
C HIS A 111 -14.63 6.70 -11.81
N GLN A 112 -15.12 7.42 -10.79
CA GLN A 112 -15.80 6.82 -9.64
C GLN A 112 -17.11 6.17 -10.05
N GLU A 113 -17.90 6.85 -10.89
CA GLU A 113 -19.17 6.29 -11.41
C GLU A 113 -18.94 5.07 -12.29
N LEU A 114 -17.90 5.09 -13.16
CA LEU A 114 -17.55 3.95 -13.99
C LEU A 114 -17.09 2.75 -13.15
N ASP A 115 -16.27 2.96 -12.13
CA ASP A 115 -15.83 1.92 -11.19
C ASP A 115 -17.02 1.28 -10.46
N ALA A 116 -17.95 2.11 -9.96
CA ALA A 116 -19.18 1.64 -9.31
C ALA A 116 -20.09 0.87 -10.28
N ALA A 117 -20.25 1.34 -11.51
CA ALA A 117 -21.10 0.70 -12.53
C ALA A 117 -20.52 -0.66 -12.93
N ARG A 118 -19.22 -0.76 -13.17
CA ARG A 118 -18.55 -2.03 -13.51
C ARG A 118 -18.67 -3.06 -12.39
N GLU A 119 -18.42 -2.67 -11.15
CA GLU A 119 -18.56 -3.56 -10.00
C GLU A 119 -20.00 -4.05 -9.79
N SER A 120 -20.98 -3.23 -10.18
CA SER A 120 -22.40 -3.58 -10.08
C SER A 120 -22.89 -4.44 -11.25
N ALA A 121 -22.33 -4.24 -12.45
CA ALA A 121 -22.71 -4.97 -13.66
C ALA A 121 -22.10 -6.38 -13.76
N ASN A 122 -21.01 -6.65 -13.05
CA ASN A 122 -20.36 -7.95 -13.05
C ASN A 122 -21.21 -9.00 -12.32
N ALA A 123 -21.98 -9.76 -13.09
CA ALA A 123 -22.81 -10.89 -12.60
C ALA A 123 -21.99 -12.12 -12.18
N GLY A 124 -20.65 -12.13 -12.39
CA GLY A 124 -19.77 -13.26 -12.13
C GLY A 124 -18.79 -13.00 -10.97
N VAL A 125 -17.59 -12.57 -11.28
CA VAL A 125 -16.51 -12.38 -10.29
C VAL A 125 -16.42 -10.92 -9.89
N LYS A 126 -16.82 -10.58 -8.65
CA LYS A 126 -16.59 -9.25 -8.07
C LYS A 126 -15.13 -9.14 -7.66
N ILE A 127 -14.45 -8.09 -8.11
CA ILE A 127 -13.08 -7.80 -7.69
C ILE A 127 -13.06 -7.27 -6.25
N GLY A 128 -14.15 -6.63 -5.82
CA GLY A 128 -14.24 -6.01 -4.50
C GLY A 128 -13.61 -4.62 -4.45
N THR A 129 -13.76 -3.84 -5.53
CA THR A 129 -13.17 -2.49 -5.63
C THR A 129 -13.70 -1.56 -4.54
N THR A 130 -12.94 -0.51 -4.25
CA THR A 130 -13.36 0.55 -3.30
C THR A 130 -14.33 1.55 -3.94
N LYS A 131 -14.62 1.42 -5.24
CA LYS A 131 -15.47 2.33 -6.04
C LYS A 131 -14.98 3.79 -6.02
N ARG A 132 -13.68 3.99 -5.89
CA ARG A 132 -13.05 5.32 -5.83
C ARG A 132 -12.44 5.76 -7.16
N GLY A 133 -12.69 5.02 -8.23
CA GLY A 133 -12.24 5.37 -9.58
C GLY A 133 -10.75 5.15 -9.85
N ILE A 134 -10.06 4.39 -9.01
CA ILE A 134 -8.61 4.15 -9.12
C ILE A 134 -8.28 3.45 -10.45
N GLY A 135 -8.93 2.32 -10.72
CA GLY A 135 -8.74 1.55 -11.95
C GLY A 135 -8.99 2.37 -13.22
N PRO A 136 -10.17 2.98 -13.38
CA PRO A 136 -10.47 3.82 -14.53
C PRO A 136 -9.49 4.99 -14.73
N ALA A 137 -8.97 5.60 -13.66
CA ALA A 137 -7.96 6.66 -13.78
C ALA A 137 -6.61 6.12 -14.28
N TYR A 138 -6.18 4.93 -13.84
CA TYR A 138 -4.99 4.27 -14.40
C TYR A 138 -5.21 3.84 -15.86
N GLU A 139 -6.39 3.35 -16.24
CA GLU A 139 -6.74 3.07 -17.63
C GLU A 139 -6.58 4.32 -18.50
N ASP A 140 -7.06 5.46 -18.04
CA ASP A 140 -6.94 6.72 -18.79
C ASP A 140 -5.50 7.21 -18.88
N LYS A 141 -4.71 7.02 -17.82
CA LYS A 141 -3.28 7.32 -17.81
C LYS A 141 -2.55 6.55 -18.92
N VAL A 142 -2.70 5.22 -18.99
CA VAL A 142 -2.04 4.41 -20.03
C VAL A 142 -2.72 4.56 -21.38
N GLY A 143 -4.02 4.89 -21.42
CA GLY A 143 -4.78 5.25 -22.61
C GLY A 143 -4.44 6.63 -23.17
N ARG A 144 -3.60 7.42 -22.48
CA ARG A 144 -3.10 8.75 -22.89
C ARG A 144 -4.20 9.79 -23.09
N ARG A 145 -5.30 9.69 -22.31
CA ARG A 145 -6.44 10.63 -22.32
C ARG A 145 -6.71 11.26 -20.95
N ALA A 146 -5.95 10.85 -19.91
CA ALA A 146 -6.10 11.38 -18.57
C ALA A 146 -5.81 12.87 -18.49
N LEU A 147 -6.56 13.56 -17.64
CA LEU A 147 -6.18 14.89 -17.17
C LEU A 147 -5.09 14.77 -16.10
N ARG A 148 -4.14 15.66 -16.13
CA ARG A 148 -3.03 15.79 -15.17
C ARG A 148 -3.18 17.06 -14.36
N LEU A 149 -2.53 17.13 -13.22
CA LEU A 149 -2.60 18.30 -12.35
C LEU A 149 -2.17 19.60 -13.09
N THR A 150 -1.14 19.52 -13.91
CA THR A 150 -0.67 20.66 -14.73
C THR A 150 -1.74 21.22 -15.69
N ASP A 151 -2.72 20.41 -16.10
CA ASP A 151 -3.78 20.84 -17.02
C ASP A 151 -4.72 21.86 -16.36
N LEU A 152 -4.78 21.90 -15.03
CA LEU A 152 -5.53 22.89 -14.27
C LEU A 152 -4.91 24.30 -14.34
N ALA A 153 -3.63 24.40 -14.69
CA ALA A 153 -2.93 25.65 -14.85
C ALA A 153 -3.00 26.20 -16.31
N ASP A 154 -3.61 25.43 -17.23
CA ASP A 154 -3.75 25.78 -18.65
C ASP A 154 -5.23 25.67 -19.11
N PRO A 155 -6.07 26.66 -18.74
CA PRO A 155 -7.49 26.66 -19.08
C PRO A 155 -7.77 26.69 -20.59
N ASP A 156 -6.84 27.16 -21.39
CA ASP A 156 -7.03 27.32 -22.84
C ASP A 156 -7.01 25.97 -23.57
N THR A 157 -6.23 25.00 -23.08
CA THR A 157 -6.15 23.66 -23.66
C THR A 157 -7.04 22.65 -22.94
N LEU A 158 -7.60 23.00 -21.77
CA LEU A 158 -8.37 22.10 -20.93
C LEU A 158 -9.65 21.62 -21.63
N ASP A 159 -10.34 22.47 -22.41
CA ASP A 159 -11.55 22.07 -23.13
C ASP A 159 -11.29 20.92 -24.10
N ALA A 160 -10.26 21.03 -24.94
CA ALA A 160 -9.91 20.00 -25.91
C ALA A 160 -9.50 18.67 -25.23
N LYS A 161 -8.86 18.75 -24.08
CA LYS A 161 -8.49 17.56 -23.29
C LYS A 161 -9.72 16.89 -22.66
N ILE A 162 -10.66 17.67 -22.13
CA ILE A 162 -11.94 17.17 -21.62
C ILE A 162 -12.75 16.53 -22.74
N GLU A 163 -12.86 17.18 -23.90
CA GLU A 163 -13.57 16.61 -25.06
C GLU A 163 -12.98 15.25 -25.46
N ASN A 164 -11.66 15.16 -25.60
CA ASN A 164 -10.98 13.90 -25.94
C ASN A 164 -11.23 12.80 -24.89
N LEU A 165 -11.21 13.13 -23.61
CA LEU A 165 -11.56 12.23 -22.51
C LEU A 165 -13.01 11.74 -22.63
N LEU A 166 -13.95 12.66 -22.87
CA LEU A 166 -15.38 12.39 -22.91
C LEU A 166 -15.82 11.59 -24.14
N VAL A 167 -15.11 11.68 -25.27
CA VAL A 167 -15.35 10.78 -26.44
C VAL A 167 -15.33 9.32 -25.99
N HIS A 168 -14.33 8.92 -25.21
CA HIS A 168 -14.21 7.55 -24.71
C HIS A 168 -15.25 7.26 -23.61
N HIS A 169 -15.33 8.11 -22.60
CA HIS A 169 -16.20 7.84 -21.45
C HIS A 169 -17.69 7.88 -21.80
N ASN A 170 -18.12 8.82 -22.64
CA ASN A 170 -19.53 8.89 -23.06
C ASN A 170 -19.93 7.72 -23.98
N ALA A 171 -18.99 7.19 -24.78
CA ALA A 171 -19.24 5.95 -25.52
C ALA A 171 -19.47 4.75 -24.59
N LEU A 172 -18.64 4.59 -23.55
CA LEU A 172 -18.84 3.56 -22.52
C LEU A 172 -20.14 3.75 -21.75
N ARG A 173 -20.45 4.96 -21.36
CA ARG A 173 -21.67 5.31 -20.61
C ARG A 173 -22.93 4.99 -21.38
N ARG A 174 -22.98 5.28 -22.70
CA ARG A 174 -24.07 4.84 -23.56
C ARG A 174 -24.24 3.33 -23.54
N GLY A 175 -23.13 2.58 -23.64
CA GLY A 175 -23.15 1.12 -23.56
C GLY A 175 -23.64 0.55 -22.22
N LEU A 176 -23.44 1.30 -21.14
CA LEU A 176 -23.88 0.95 -19.79
C LEU A 176 -25.25 1.56 -19.41
N ALA A 177 -25.94 2.20 -20.33
CA ALA A 177 -27.20 2.93 -20.11
C ALA A 177 -27.09 4.01 -19.01
N LEU A 178 -25.93 4.67 -18.91
CA LEU A 178 -25.66 5.78 -17.99
C LEU A 178 -25.79 7.12 -18.73
N PRO A 179 -26.19 8.22 -18.06
CA PRO A 179 -26.19 9.57 -18.64
C PRO A 179 -24.78 9.97 -19.10
N GLU A 180 -24.68 10.72 -20.19
CA GLU A 180 -23.40 11.29 -20.62
C GLU A 180 -22.94 12.39 -19.69
N PHE A 181 -21.62 12.56 -19.55
CA PHE A 181 -21.03 13.70 -18.83
C PHE A 181 -21.00 14.94 -19.70
N ASP A 182 -21.31 16.08 -19.07
CA ASP A 182 -21.17 17.39 -19.66
C ASP A 182 -19.75 17.92 -19.43
N GLY A 183 -19.05 18.26 -20.52
CA GLY A 183 -17.68 18.77 -20.48
C GLY A 183 -17.58 20.16 -19.85
N ALA A 184 -18.58 21.01 -20.07
CA ALA A 184 -18.58 22.36 -19.51
C ALA A 184 -18.80 22.31 -17.97
N GLU A 185 -19.68 21.45 -17.48
CA GLU A 185 -19.87 21.21 -16.04
C GLU A 185 -18.59 20.67 -15.39
N LEU A 186 -17.93 19.68 -16.04
CA LEU A 186 -16.69 19.12 -15.53
C LEU A 186 -15.57 20.20 -15.47
N LYS A 187 -15.43 21.00 -16.53
CA LYS A 187 -14.47 22.12 -16.54
C LYS A 187 -14.75 23.10 -15.41
N ALA A 188 -15.99 23.52 -15.24
CA ALA A 188 -16.36 24.45 -14.19
C ALA A 188 -15.96 23.95 -12.81
N LYS A 189 -16.25 22.68 -12.48
CA LYS A 189 -15.84 22.02 -11.23
C LYS A 189 -14.33 21.99 -11.04
N LEU A 190 -13.55 21.71 -12.11
CA LEU A 190 -12.09 21.68 -12.05
C LEU A 190 -11.50 23.08 -11.86
N MET A 191 -12.05 24.09 -12.54
CA MET A 191 -11.57 25.46 -12.42
C MET A 191 -11.88 26.09 -11.07
N ASP A 192 -12.94 25.66 -10.39
CA ASP A 192 -13.28 26.09 -9.02
C ASP A 192 -12.22 25.66 -7.99
N ILE A 193 -11.67 24.46 -8.15
CA ILE A 193 -10.65 23.93 -7.24
C ILE A 193 -9.21 24.21 -7.68
N ALA A 194 -8.97 24.58 -8.93
CA ALA A 194 -7.65 24.79 -9.48
C ALA A 194 -6.78 25.78 -8.67
N PRO A 195 -7.29 26.95 -8.19
CA PRO A 195 -6.51 27.89 -7.38
C PRO A 195 -6.04 27.30 -6.03
N GLN A 196 -6.73 26.29 -5.52
CA GLN A 196 -6.40 25.66 -4.25
C GLN A 196 -5.33 24.56 -4.42
N LEU A 197 -5.20 23.98 -5.63
CA LEU A 197 -4.29 22.85 -5.92
C LEU A 197 -3.01 23.26 -6.62
N THR A 198 -3.08 24.21 -7.54
CA THR A 198 -1.93 24.63 -8.35
C THR A 198 -0.74 25.13 -7.51
N PRO A 199 -0.89 25.75 -6.33
CA PRO A 199 0.24 26.12 -5.49
C PRO A 199 1.09 24.94 -4.99
N TYR A 200 0.52 23.74 -4.93
CA TYR A 200 1.24 22.53 -4.51
C TYR A 200 2.03 21.86 -5.65
N MET A 201 1.79 22.25 -6.91
CA MET A 201 2.48 21.65 -8.06
C MET A 201 3.99 21.86 -8.02
N ALA A 202 4.72 20.80 -8.36
CA ALA A 202 6.16 20.84 -8.49
C ALA A 202 6.68 19.82 -9.51
N PRO A 203 7.83 20.07 -10.16
CA PRO A 203 8.58 19.05 -10.88
C PRO A 203 9.23 18.09 -9.87
N VAL A 204 8.45 17.16 -9.34
CA VAL A 204 8.80 16.29 -8.21
C VAL A 204 10.08 15.51 -8.47
N TRP A 205 10.30 15.02 -9.70
CA TRP A 205 11.54 14.32 -10.04
C TRP A 205 12.79 15.16 -9.77
N ARG A 206 12.73 16.46 -10.07
CA ARG A 206 13.85 17.40 -9.85
C ARG A 206 14.03 17.65 -8.36
N LEU A 207 12.94 17.93 -7.64
CA LEU A 207 12.95 18.17 -6.20
C LEU A 207 13.58 16.98 -5.44
N LEU A 208 13.18 15.76 -5.79
CA LEU A 208 13.71 14.55 -5.16
C LEU A 208 15.17 14.27 -5.54
N ASP A 209 15.60 14.58 -6.79
CA ASP A 209 17.02 14.46 -7.18
C ASP A 209 17.89 15.49 -6.44
N GLU A 210 17.41 16.72 -6.29
CA GLU A 210 18.08 17.77 -5.51
C GLU A 210 18.21 17.36 -4.03
N ALA A 211 17.13 16.85 -3.42
CA ALA A 211 17.14 16.34 -2.06
C ALA A 211 18.16 15.19 -1.87
N ARG A 212 18.16 14.23 -2.79
CA ARG A 212 19.11 13.12 -2.79
C ARG A 212 20.57 13.61 -2.89
N ARG A 213 20.84 14.56 -3.80
CA ARG A 213 22.21 15.13 -3.96
C ARG A 213 22.64 15.94 -2.75
N ALA A 214 21.70 16.54 -2.04
CA ALA A 214 21.95 17.23 -0.78
C ALA A 214 22.17 16.27 0.40
N GLY A 215 22.11 14.94 0.18
CA GLY A 215 22.29 13.94 1.23
C GLY A 215 21.09 13.79 2.16
N GLN A 216 19.92 14.29 1.75
CA GLN A 216 18.69 14.11 2.51
C GLN A 216 18.18 12.66 2.41
N ARG A 217 17.57 12.17 3.48
CA ARG A 217 16.98 10.85 3.58
C ARG A 217 15.57 10.86 2.98
N ILE A 218 15.34 10.09 1.94
CA ILE A 218 14.03 9.97 1.30
C ILE A 218 13.40 8.63 1.70
N LEU A 219 12.19 8.70 2.26
CA LEU A 219 11.33 7.55 2.52
C LEU A 219 10.27 7.46 1.43
N PHE A 220 10.33 6.41 0.62
CA PHE A 220 9.29 6.11 -0.36
C PHE A 220 8.22 5.24 0.29
N GLU A 221 7.03 5.80 0.45
CA GLU A 221 5.90 5.16 1.10
C GLU A 221 5.00 4.49 0.08
N GLY A 222 5.01 3.16 0.05
CA GLY A 222 4.11 2.34 -0.76
C GLY A 222 2.74 2.15 -0.12
N ALA A 223 1.75 1.91 -0.95
CA ALA A 223 0.40 1.54 -0.56
C ALA A 223 0.09 0.10 -0.99
N GLN A 224 -0.94 -0.52 -0.42
CA GLN A 224 -1.34 -1.91 -0.64
C GLN A 224 -0.21 -2.91 -0.26
N GLY A 225 -0.10 -4.03 -0.96
CA GLY A 225 0.94 -5.03 -0.80
C GLY A 225 1.29 -5.69 -2.13
N VAL A 226 2.44 -6.34 -2.21
CA VAL A 226 2.98 -6.88 -3.48
C VAL A 226 2.08 -7.94 -4.10
N LEU A 227 1.34 -8.72 -3.30
CA LEU A 227 0.36 -9.70 -3.81
C LEU A 227 -0.90 -9.04 -4.41
N LEU A 228 -1.04 -7.72 -4.30
CA LEU A 228 -2.03 -6.90 -4.99
C LEU A 228 -1.45 -6.14 -6.19
N ASP A 229 -0.18 -6.38 -6.57
CA ASP A 229 0.45 -5.77 -7.75
C ASP A 229 -0.26 -6.22 -9.03
N VAL A 230 -0.46 -5.30 -9.97
CA VAL A 230 -1.21 -5.56 -11.21
C VAL A 230 -0.54 -6.61 -12.09
N ASP A 231 0.79 -6.74 -12.04
CA ASP A 231 1.57 -7.69 -12.84
C ASP A 231 1.97 -8.95 -12.06
N HIS A 232 2.36 -8.79 -10.78
CA HIS A 232 2.96 -9.84 -9.96
C HIS A 232 2.02 -10.40 -8.88
N GLY A 233 0.85 -9.79 -8.70
CA GLY A 233 -0.13 -10.21 -7.70
C GLY A 233 -1.05 -11.33 -8.16
N THR A 234 -2.06 -11.60 -7.35
CA THR A 234 -3.08 -12.64 -7.59
C THR A 234 -4.18 -12.15 -8.54
N TYR A 235 -3.80 -11.87 -9.78
CA TYR A 235 -4.70 -11.38 -10.82
C TYR A 235 -5.89 -12.34 -11.04
N PRO A 236 -7.15 -11.82 -11.20
CA PRO A 236 -7.54 -10.41 -11.33
C PRO A 236 -7.81 -9.69 -9.99
N PHE A 237 -7.62 -10.34 -8.84
CA PHE A 237 -7.89 -9.80 -7.51
C PHE A 237 -6.72 -8.95 -7.01
N VAL A 238 -6.45 -7.86 -7.72
CA VAL A 238 -5.30 -6.96 -7.53
C VAL A 238 -5.74 -5.49 -7.59
N THR A 239 -4.85 -4.57 -7.20
CA THR A 239 -5.02 -3.13 -7.49
C THR A 239 -4.61 -2.84 -8.94
N SER A 240 -4.89 -1.64 -9.42
CA SER A 240 -4.58 -1.24 -10.80
C SER A 240 -3.22 -0.57 -10.97
N SER A 241 -2.35 -0.70 -9.98
CA SER A 241 -0.98 -0.16 -10.02
C SER A 241 0.07 -1.21 -9.67
N ASN A 242 1.31 -0.96 -10.09
CA ASN A 242 2.43 -1.72 -9.54
C ASN A 242 2.69 -1.28 -8.09
N THR A 243 2.85 -2.25 -7.21
CA THR A 243 3.08 -2.07 -5.77
C THR A 243 4.47 -2.51 -5.33
N ILE A 244 5.26 -3.08 -6.24
CA ILE A 244 6.66 -3.47 -6.01
C ILE A 244 7.58 -2.24 -5.91
N ALA A 245 8.76 -2.42 -5.34
CA ALA A 245 9.70 -1.32 -5.09
C ALA A 245 10.15 -0.59 -6.37
N GLY A 246 10.24 -1.28 -7.51
CA GLY A 246 10.58 -0.66 -8.79
C GLY A 246 9.67 0.51 -9.18
N GLN A 247 8.41 0.50 -8.74
CA GLN A 247 7.46 1.59 -8.96
C GLN A 247 7.85 2.88 -8.22
N ALA A 248 8.64 2.81 -7.16
CA ALA A 248 9.12 4.01 -6.47
C ALA A 248 9.99 4.87 -7.39
N ALA A 249 10.78 4.26 -8.26
CA ALA A 249 11.56 4.99 -9.26
C ALA A 249 10.65 5.65 -10.30
N THR A 250 9.82 4.87 -10.99
CA THR A 250 8.95 5.39 -12.07
C THR A 250 7.86 6.32 -11.55
N GLY A 251 7.32 6.04 -10.37
CA GLY A 251 6.24 6.81 -9.75
C GLY A 251 6.67 8.10 -9.04
N SER A 252 7.96 8.28 -8.81
CA SER A 252 8.55 9.52 -8.30
C SER A 252 9.39 10.28 -9.34
N GLY A 253 9.72 9.62 -10.47
CA GLY A 253 10.54 10.18 -11.54
C GLY A 253 12.04 10.12 -11.28
N LEU A 254 12.49 9.33 -10.29
CA LEU A 254 13.91 9.08 -10.04
C LEU A 254 14.42 7.85 -10.82
N GLY A 255 15.73 7.80 -11.05
CA GLY A 255 16.36 6.60 -11.60
C GLY A 255 16.37 5.43 -10.59
N PRO A 256 16.36 4.15 -11.04
CA PRO A 256 16.35 2.99 -10.15
C PRO A 256 17.50 2.96 -9.13
N ALA A 257 18.68 3.50 -9.48
CA ALA A 257 19.84 3.59 -8.60
C ALA A 257 19.65 4.52 -7.38
N ALA A 258 18.53 5.27 -7.34
CA ALA A 258 18.18 6.06 -6.16
C ALA A 258 17.52 5.24 -5.04
N LEU A 259 17.11 4.00 -5.33
CA LEU A 259 16.48 3.10 -4.37
C LEU A 259 17.58 2.28 -3.68
N SER A 260 17.99 2.69 -2.48
CA SER A 260 19.16 2.09 -1.81
C SER A 260 18.81 0.89 -0.95
N HIS A 261 17.63 0.88 -0.33
CA HIS A 261 17.16 -0.20 0.55
C HIS A 261 15.66 -0.39 0.41
N VAL A 262 15.23 -1.64 0.26
CA VAL A 262 13.82 -2.02 0.17
C VAL A 262 13.41 -2.77 1.42
N LEU A 263 12.51 -2.17 2.20
CA LEU A 263 11.96 -2.75 3.42
C LEU A 263 10.56 -3.33 3.14
N GLY A 264 10.45 -4.65 3.25
CA GLY A 264 9.17 -5.36 3.15
C GLY A 264 8.46 -5.43 4.50
N ILE A 265 7.26 -4.88 4.60
CA ILE A 265 6.43 -5.06 5.80
C ILE A 265 5.67 -6.36 5.69
N THR A 266 5.82 -7.21 6.68
CA THR A 266 5.29 -8.58 6.69
C THR A 266 4.62 -8.87 8.03
N LYS A 267 3.40 -9.39 8.04
CA LYS A 267 2.81 -9.94 9.27
C LYS A 267 3.42 -11.29 9.62
N ALA A 268 3.50 -11.58 10.89
CA ALA A 268 3.87 -12.92 11.39
C ALA A 268 2.84 -14.02 11.05
N TYR A 269 1.74 -13.67 10.43
CA TYR A 269 0.72 -14.56 9.84
C TYR A 269 0.21 -13.89 8.56
N THR A 270 -0.78 -14.47 7.89
CA THR A 270 -1.28 -13.92 6.61
C THR A 270 -2.71 -13.45 6.74
N THR A 271 -3.04 -12.32 6.13
CA THR A 271 -4.43 -11.84 6.03
C THR A 271 -4.75 -11.39 4.62
N ARG A 272 -6.02 -11.50 4.24
CA ARG A 272 -6.53 -11.02 2.96
C ARG A 272 -7.91 -10.38 3.12
N VAL A 273 -8.15 -9.29 2.40
CA VAL A 273 -9.49 -8.68 2.27
C VAL A 273 -10.06 -9.06 0.91
N GLY A 274 -11.34 -9.44 0.87
CA GLY A 274 -12.06 -9.74 -0.37
C GLY A 274 -11.78 -11.13 -0.92
N GLU A 275 -12.12 -11.28 -2.19
CA GLU A 275 -12.08 -12.56 -2.90
C GLU A 275 -10.66 -12.90 -3.41
N GLY A 276 -10.54 -14.07 -4.00
CA GLY A 276 -9.33 -14.58 -4.63
C GLY A 276 -8.60 -15.63 -3.78
N PRO A 277 -7.51 -16.19 -4.33
CA PRO A 277 -6.81 -17.33 -3.73
C PRO A 277 -6.14 -16.95 -2.41
N PHE A 278 -6.17 -17.87 -1.46
CA PHE A 278 -5.49 -17.74 -0.17
C PHE A 278 -5.05 -19.13 0.31
N PRO A 279 -3.89 -19.64 -0.15
CA PRO A 279 -3.49 -21.03 0.08
C PRO A 279 -3.43 -21.44 1.55
N THR A 280 -3.06 -20.51 2.44
CA THR A 280 -2.90 -20.78 3.88
C THR A 280 -4.10 -20.36 4.73
N GLU A 281 -5.24 -20.02 4.11
CA GLU A 281 -6.44 -19.61 4.83
C GLU A 281 -6.87 -20.64 5.87
N GLN A 282 -7.31 -20.15 7.03
CA GLN A 282 -7.85 -20.94 8.12
C GLN A 282 -9.30 -20.52 8.36
N ASP A 283 -10.24 -21.21 7.69
CA ASP A 283 -11.68 -21.02 7.93
C ASP A 283 -12.15 -21.93 9.08
N ASN A 284 -11.53 -21.72 10.26
CA ASN A 284 -11.74 -22.51 11.46
C ASN A 284 -11.44 -21.68 12.73
N GLU A 285 -11.38 -22.32 13.89
CA GLU A 285 -11.08 -21.68 15.19
C GLU A 285 -9.73 -20.95 15.20
N VAL A 286 -8.74 -21.45 14.46
CA VAL A 286 -7.42 -20.78 14.33
C VAL A 286 -7.57 -19.44 13.63
N GLY A 287 -8.23 -19.41 12.47
CA GLY A 287 -8.46 -18.17 11.74
C GLY A 287 -9.32 -17.17 12.51
N GLN A 288 -10.30 -17.67 13.29
CA GLN A 288 -11.07 -16.83 14.20
C GLN A 288 -10.18 -16.22 15.29
N LYS A 289 -9.35 -17.02 15.95
CA LYS A 289 -8.42 -16.58 17.00
C LYS A 289 -7.42 -15.55 16.49
N LEU A 290 -6.84 -15.77 15.29
CA LEU A 290 -5.97 -14.80 14.63
C LEU A 290 -6.70 -13.49 14.34
N GLY A 291 -7.93 -13.56 13.83
CA GLY A 291 -8.75 -12.40 13.50
C GLY A 291 -9.14 -11.55 14.71
N GLU A 292 -9.55 -12.18 15.79
CA GLU A 292 -9.94 -11.52 17.04
C GLU A 292 -8.73 -10.86 17.72
N ARG A 293 -7.64 -11.58 17.91
CA ARG A 293 -6.42 -11.06 18.55
C ARG A 293 -5.73 -9.97 17.70
N GLY A 294 -5.70 -10.19 16.40
CA GLY A 294 -5.11 -9.24 15.46
C GLY A 294 -6.01 -8.03 15.17
N HIS A 295 -7.24 -7.98 15.71
CA HIS A 295 -8.24 -6.97 15.34
C HIS A 295 -8.36 -6.82 13.81
N GLU A 296 -8.49 -7.97 13.12
CA GLU A 296 -8.44 -8.02 11.66
C GLU A 296 -9.77 -7.62 11.02
N PHE A 297 -10.03 -6.31 11.08
CA PHE A 297 -11.17 -5.65 10.45
C PHE A 297 -10.68 -4.49 9.58
N GLY A 298 -11.31 -4.30 8.41
CA GLY A 298 -10.94 -3.22 7.50
C GLY A 298 -11.20 -1.85 8.12
N THR A 299 -10.19 -1.01 8.18
CA THR A 299 -10.24 0.32 8.81
C THR A 299 -11.31 1.24 8.19
N VAL A 300 -11.56 1.11 6.88
CA VAL A 300 -12.52 1.94 6.13
C VAL A 300 -13.88 1.26 5.99
N THR A 301 -13.88 -0.05 5.76
CA THR A 301 -15.10 -0.80 5.43
C THR A 301 -15.68 -1.61 6.58
N GLY A 302 -14.93 -1.80 7.67
CA GLY A 302 -15.29 -2.68 8.79
C GLY A 302 -15.37 -4.17 8.42
N ARG A 303 -15.01 -4.55 7.19
CA ARG A 303 -15.09 -5.95 6.73
C ARG A 303 -14.06 -6.79 7.48
N LYS A 304 -14.48 -7.99 7.93
CA LYS A 304 -13.58 -8.99 8.53
C LYS A 304 -12.57 -9.43 7.46
N ARG A 305 -11.29 -9.48 7.85
CA ARG A 305 -10.23 -10.05 7.03
C ARG A 305 -10.21 -11.55 7.18
N ARG A 306 -9.97 -12.26 6.10
CA ARG A 306 -9.62 -13.68 6.07
C ARG A 306 -8.23 -13.82 6.70
N CYS A 307 -8.04 -14.84 7.54
CA CYS A 307 -6.79 -15.05 8.27
C CYS A 307 -6.23 -16.44 7.97
N GLY A 308 -4.91 -16.57 7.96
CA GLY A 308 -4.23 -17.83 7.72
C GLY A 308 -2.82 -17.85 8.31
N TRP A 309 -2.20 -19.01 8.29
CA TRP A 309 -0.82 -19.15 8.71
C TRP A 309 0.16 -18.39 7.80
N PHE A 310 1.36 -18.16 8.33
CA PHE A 310 2.44 -17.53 7.55
C PHE A 310 2.77 -18.36 6.31
N ASP A 311 2.83 -17.69 5.16
CA ASP A 311 3.12 -18.30 3.87
C ASP A 311 4.53 -17.93 3.41
N ALA A 312 5.49 -18.80 3.70
CA ALA A 312 6.88 -18.55 3.33
C ALA A 312 7.12 -18.65 1.81
N VAL A 313 6.30 -19.42 1.09
CA VAL A 313 6.42 -19.54 -0.39
C VAL A 313 6.09 -18.19 -1.02
N LEU A 314 4.95 -17.60 -0.66
CA LEU A 314 4.54 -16.29 -1.17
C LEU A 314 5.54 -15.20 -0.81
N VAL A 315 5.92 -15.10 0.48
CA VAL A 315 6.84 -14.04 0.92
C VAL A 315 8.21 -14.18 0.26
N ARG A 316 8.75 -15.40 0.14
CA ARG A 316 10.00 -15.68 -0.58
C ARG A 316 9.94 -15.25 -2.06
N GLN A 317 8.82 -15.51 -2.72
CA GLN A 317 8.60 -15.06 -4.10
C GLN A 317 8.59 -13.53 -4.18
N MET A 318 7.92 -12.87 -3.24
CA MET A 318 7.84 -11.40 -3.20
C MET A 318 9.17 -10.76 -2.81
N VAL A 319 9.97 -11.37 -1.94
CA VAL A 319 11.35 -10.94 -1.66
C VAL A 319 12.16 -10.87 -2.96
N LYS A 320 12.06 -11.89 -3.80
CA LYS A 320 12.81 -11.95 -5.08
C LYS A 320 12.27 -10.97 -6.12
N THR A 321 10.94 -10.92 -6.32
CA THR A 321 10.33 -10.12 -7.39
C THR A 321 10.30 -8.63 -7.08
N ALA A 322 10.16 -8.25 -5.81
CA ALA A 322 10.15 -6.86 -5.39
C ALA A 322 11.52 -6.33 -4.94
N GLY A 323 12.54 -7.20 -4.84
CA GLY A 323 13.89 -6.81 -4.43
C GLY A 323 13.97 -6.38 -2.97
N ILE A 324 13.31 -7.12 -2.06
CA ILE A 324 13.29 -6.79 -0.62
C ILE A 324 14.63 -7.17 0.00
N ASP A 325 15.29 -6.18 0.63
CA ASP A 325 16.59 -6.33 1.32
C ASP A 325 16.43 -6.70 2.80
N GLY A 326 15.31 -6.31 3.41
CA GLY A 326 15.02 -6.59 4.81
C GLY A 326 13.54 -6.58 5.11
N ILE A 327 13.17 -7.22 6.21
CA ILE A 327 11.78 -7.38 6.64
C ILE A 327 11.53 -6.57 7.93
N ALA A 328 10.43 -5.83 7.94
CA ALA A 328 9.80 -5.40 9.17
C ALA A 328 8.67 -6.37 9.52
N LEU A 329 8.92 -7.30 10.42
CA LEU A 329 7.94 -8.29 10.86
C LEU A 329 7.00 -7.67 11.89
N THR A 330 5.72 -7.76 11.66
CA THR A 330 4.68 -7.12 12.49
C THR A 330 3.75 -8.14 13.12
N LYS A 331 3.09 -7.73 14.21
CA LYS A 331 2.03 -8.50 14.86
C LYS A 331 2.49 -9.89 15.35
N LEU A 332 3.72 -10.00 15.83
CA LEU A 332 4.21 -11.24 16.45
C LEU A 332 3.37 -11.62 17.68
N ASP A 333 2.96 -10.62 18.46
CA ASP A 333 2.11 -10.70 19.64
C ASP A 333 0.77 -11.41 19.42
N VAL A 334 0.26 -11.39 18.20
CA VAL A 334 -1.00 -12.09 17.85
C VAL A 334 -0.86 -13.62 17.95
N LEU A 335 0.36 -14.12 17.79
CA LEU A 335 0.68 -15.55 17.91
C LEU A 335 0.90 -16.02 19.36
N ASP A 336 0.92 -15.11 20.34
CA ASP A 336 1.00 -15.48 21.75
C ASP A 336 -0.14 -16.42 22.13
N GLY A 337 0.15 -17.41 22.97
CA GLY A 337 -0.85 -18.39 23.47
C GLY A 337 -1.36 -19.38 22.42
N PHE A 338 -0.61 -19.62 21.35
CA PHE A 338 -0.73 -20.82 20.53
C PHE A 338 0.27 -21.87 21.05
N ASP A 339 -0.17 -23.12 21.19
CA ASP A 339 0.70 -24.26 21.55
C ASP A 339 1.52 -24.70 20.34
N GLU A 340 0.91 -24.65 19.15
CA GLU A 340 1.52 -24.98 17.88
C GLU A 340 1.27 -23.85 16.87
N ILE A 341 2.28 -23.52 16.08
CA ILE A 341 2.24 -22.55 15.00
C ILE A 341 2.69 -23.24 13.72
N LYS A 342 1.95 -23.05 12.63
CA LYS A 342 2.30 -23.62 11.33
C LYS A 342 2.85 -22.56 10.39
N ILE A 343 3.85 -22.97 9.59
CA ILE A 343 4.40 -22.17 8.48
C ILE A 343 4.22 -22.98 7.21
N CYS A 344 3.67 -22.36 6.16
CA CYS A 344 3.64 -22.98 4.84
C CYS A 344 5.02 -22.87 4.19
N THR A 345 5.64 -24.00 3.93
CA THR A 345 7.01 -24.12 3.39
C THR A 345 7.04 -24.55 1.92
N GLY A 346 5.92 -25.07 1.40
CA GLY A 346 5.77 -25.54 0.02
C GLY A 346 4.31 -25.64 -0.39
N TYR A 347 4.08 -25.92 -1.66
CA TYR A 347 2.76 -26.19 -2.22
C TYR A 347 2.72 -27.53 -2.94
N MET A 348 1.53 -28.14 -3.00
CA MET A 348 1.20 -29.22 -3.91
C MET A 348 0.18 -28.70 -4.94
N LEU A 349 0.42 -28.94 -6.21
CA LEU A 349 -0.51 -28.66 -7.30
C LEU A 349 -0.71 -29.94 -8.10
N ASP A 350 -1.94 -30.45 -8.10
CA ASP A 350 -2.33 -31.67 -8.81
C ASP A 350 -1.42 -32.89 -8.48
N GLY A 351 -0.92 -32.95 -7.23
CA GLY A 351 -0.04 -34.03 -6.72
C GLY A 351 1.46 -33.80 -6.92
N GLU A 352 1.85 -32.69 -7.56
CA GLU A 352 3.26 -32.32 -7.73
C GLU A 352 3.67 -31.20 -6.79
N ALA A 353 4.88 -31.28 -6.21
CA ALA A 353 5.41 -30.24 -5.33
C ALA A 353 5.89 -29.04 -6.16
N ILE A 354 5.47 -27.84 -5.77
CA ILE A 354 5.92 -26.59 -6.35
C ILE A 354 6.36 -25.61 -5.25
N ASP A 355 7.26 -24.69 -5.57
CA ASP A 355 7.85 -23.71 -4.64
C ASP A 355 7.56 -22.25 -5.01
N TYR A 356 6.52 -22.02 -5.79
CA TYR A 356 6.06 -20.70 -6.24
C TYR A 356 4.54 -20.67 -6.39
N LEU A 357 3.95 -19.46 -6.40
CA LEU A 357 2.54 -19.26 -6.73
C LEU A 357 2.41 -19.14 -8.26
N PRO A 358 1.67 -20.04 -8.93
CA PRO A 358 1.38 -19.92 -10.36
C PRO A 358 0.64 -18.63 -10.71
N ALA A 359 0.83 -18.11 -11.92
CA ALA A 359 0.10 -16.93 -12.39
C ALA A 359 -1.37 -17.23 -12.76
N ASN A 360 -1.69 -18.49 -13.07
CA ASN A 360 -3.02 -18.91 -13.48
C ASN A 360 -3.96 -19.04 -12.27
N ALA A 361 -5.05 -18.27 -12.27
CA ALA A 361 -6.02 -18.26 -11.17
C ALA A 361 -6.68 -19.64 -10.92
N ALA A 362 -6.88 -20.45 -11.95
CA ALA A 362 -7.43 -21.79 -11.81
C ALA A 362 -6.43 -22.77 -11.16
N GLU A 363 -5.12 -22.57 -11.39
CA GLU A 363 -4.06 -23.31 -10.68
C GLU A 363 -3.97 -22.85 -9.24
N GLN A 364 -3.98 -21.54 -9.00
CA GLN A 364 -3.97 -20.98 -7.64
C GLN A 364 -5.11 -21.51 -6.77
N ALA A 365 -6.29 -21.75 -7.35
CA ALA A 365 -7.44 -22.31 -6.65
C ALA A 365 -7.30 -23.78 -6.27
N ARG A 366 -6.34 -24.53 -6.87
CA ARG A 366 -6.09 -25.96 -6.59
C ARG A 366 -4.86 -26.20 -5.74
N ILE A 367 -4.16 -25.14 -5.34
CA ILE A 367 -2.99 -25.27 -4.48
C ILE A 367 -3.38 -25.80 -3.12
N GLU A 368 -2.66 -26.80 -2.66
CA GLU A 368 -2.68 -27.30 -1.31
C GLU A 368 -1.40 -26.88 -0.58
N ALA A 369 -1.56 -26.21 0.58
CA ALA A 369 -0.41 -25.72 1.35
C ALA A 369 0.24 -26.88 2.13
N VAL A 370 1.57 -26.97 2.05
CA VAL A 370 2.38 -27.90 2.83
C VAL A 370 2.95 -27.16 4.03
N TYR A 371 2.70 -27.69 5.23
CA TYR A 371 3.05 -27.03 6.48
C TYR A 371 4.15 -27.76 7.24
N GLU A 372 5.01 -26.96 7.86
CA GLU A 372 5.77 -27.39 9.03
C GLU A 372 5.15 -26.83 10.31
N THR A 373 5.18 -27.63 11.37
CA THR A 373 4.64 -27.27 12.68
C THR A 373 5.78 -26.96 13.63
N LEU A 374 5.74 -25.80 14.25
CA LEU A 374 6.66 -25.34 15.27
C LEU A 374 5.96 -25.30 16.63
N GLU A 375 6.74 -25.51 17.69
CA GLU A 375 6.28 -25.26 19.06
C GLU A 375 5.96 -23.77 19.24
N GLY A 376 4.78 -23.47 19.74
CA GLY A 376 4.35 -22.12 20.07
C GLY A 376 4.83 -21.69 21.47
N TRP A 377 4.36 -20.53 21.93
CA TRP A 377 4.74 -19.96 23.22
C TRP A 377 3.50 -19.60 24.05
N SER A 378 2.65 -20.60 24.31
CA SER A 378 1.36 -20.41 25.00
C SER A 378 1.50 -19.96 26.46
N GLY A 379 2.63 -20.26 27.11
CA GLY A 379 2.90 -19.91 28.50
C GLY A 379 3.64 -18.56 28.69
N GLU A 380 4.06 -17.94 27.61
CA GLU A 380 4.86 -16.70 27.60
C GLU A 380 4.23 -15.67 26.64
N SER A 381 4.72 -14.42 26.68
CA SER A 381 4.21 -13.36 25.81
C SER A 381 5.35 -12.60 25.11
N SER A 382 5.17 -12.31 23.85
CA SER A 382 6.02 -11.41 23.07
C SER A 382 5.54 -9.96 23.11
N PHE A 383 4.35 -9.69 23.66
CA PHE A 383 3.74 -8.38 23.70
C PHE A 383 4.58 -7.36 24.43
N GLY A 384 4.89 -6.24 23.78
CA GLY A 384 5.64 -5.14 24.37
C GLY A 384 7.15 -5.38 24.52
N ALA A 385 7.70 -6.50 24.00
CA ALA A 385 9.13 -6.76 23.99
C ALA A 385 9.88 -5.67 23.21
N ARG A 386 10.99 -5.17 23.75
CA ARG A 386 11.84 -4.11 23.17
C ARG A 386 13.25 -4.57 22.86
N SER A 387 13.59 -5.79 23.25
CA SER A 387 14.84 -6.45 22.92
C SER A 387 14.64 -7.92 22.62
N TRP A 388 15.60 -8.56 21.94
CA TRP A 388 15.57 -10.01 21.69
C TRP A 388 15.55 -10.84 22.99
N ALA A 389 16.12 -10.31 24.07
CA ALA A 389 16.16 -11.00 25.35
C ALA A 389 14.79 -11.05 26.07
N ASP A 390 13.87 -10.16 25.67
CA ASP A 390 12.51 -10.11 26.22
C ASP A 390 11.55 -11.11 25.52
N LEU A 391 11.98 -11.70 24.41
CA LEU A 391 11.16 -12.61 23.62
C LEU A 391 11.21 -14.04 24.13
N PRO A 392 10.09 -14.80 24.08
CA PRO A 392 10.12 -16.24 24.27
C PRO A 392 11.09 -16.93 23.31
N ALA A 393 11.78 -17.97 23.76
CA ALA A 393 12.77 -18.67 22.95
C ALA A 393 12.14 -19.27 21.67
N GLN A 394 10.89 -19.73 21.74
CA GLN A 394 10.15 -20.23 20.59
C GLN A 394 9.80 -19.11 19.59
N ALA A 395 9.46 -17.91 20.08
CA ALA A 395 9.22 -16.75 19.22
C ALA A 395 10.51 -16.34 18.47
N VAL A 396 11.66 -16.37 19.14
CA VAL A 396 12.96 -16.16 18.47
C VAL A 396 13.21 -17.20 17.41
N ARG A 397 12.98 -18.50 17.71
CA ARG A 397 13.11 -19.60 16.72
C ARG A 397 12.20 -19.39 15.52
N TYR A 398 10.95 -19.01 15.76
CA TYR A 398 9.97 -18.71 14.71
C TYR A 398 10.47 -17.61 13.77
N VAL A 399 10.95 -16.49 14.30
CA VAL A 399 11.47 -15.39 13.50
C VAL A 399 12.69 -15.81 12.69
N ARG A 400 13.65 -16.53 13.31
CA ARG A 400 14.86 -17.02 12.61
C ARG A 400 14.53 -18.02 11.51
N TYR A 401 13.55 -18.87 11.74
CA TYR A 401 13.11 -19.82 10.72
C TYR A 401 12.42 -19.14 9.53
N ILE A 402 11.63 -18.07 9.78
CA ILE A 402 11.09 -17.23 8.70
C ILE A 402 12.22 -16.65 7.86
N GLU A 403 13.25 -16.05 8.47
CA GLU A 403 14.40 -15.49 7.75
C GLU A 403 15.05 -16.51 6.83
N GLU A 404 15.27 -17.73 7.33
CA GLU A 404 15.85 -18.82 6.55
C GLU A 404 14.95 -19.20 5.35
N LEU A 405 13.66 -19.37 5.57
CA LEU A 405 12.72 -19.79 4.53
C LEU A 405 12.54 -18.75 3.43
N ILE A 406 12.51 -17.45 3.78
CA ILE A 406 12.26 -16.38 2.80
C ILE A 406 13.52 -15.81 2.19
N GLY A 407 14.70 -16.05 2.79
CA GLY A 407 16.00 -15.56 2.31
C GLY A 407 16.22 -14.06 2.50
N ALA A 408 15.56 -13.44 3.49
CA ALA A 408 15.74 -12.03 3.84
C ALA A 408 15.75 -11.84 5.36
N PRO A 409 16.62 -10.95 5.92
CA PRO A 409 16.73 -10.74 7.36
C PRO A 409 15.54 -9.92 7.90
N VAL A 410 15.13 -10.20 9.12
CA VAL A 410 14.22 -9.33 9.88
C VAL A 410 15.04 -8.20 10.50
N THR A 411 14.88 -7.00 9.96
CA THR A 411 15.60 -5.79 10.37
C THR A 411 14.82 -4.97 11.40
N LEU A 412 13.52 -5.14 11.46
CA LEU A 412 12.60 -4.54 12.42
C LEU A 412 11.59 -5.59 12.89
N LEU A 413 11.31 -5.64 14.19
CA LEU A 413 10.31 -6.53 14.76
C LEU A 413 9.33 -5.75 15.63
N SER A 414 8.06 -5.72 15.25
CA SER A 414 6.99 -5.07 15.99
C SER A 414 6.25 -6.08 16.88
N THR A 415 6.19 -5.80 18.17
CA THR A 415 5.69 -6.70 19.23
C THR A 415 4.39 -6.22 19.87
N SER A 416 3.87 -5.04 19.47
CA SER A 416 2.56 -4.53 19.88
C SER A 416 2.09 -3.44 18.91
N PRO A 417 0.87 -2.90 19.04
CA PRO A 417 0.40 -1.73 18.28
C PRO A 417 1.18 -0.43 18.59
N GLU A 418 1.78 -0.33 19.79
CA GLU A 418 2.50 0.87 20.23
C GLU A 418 3.79 1.06 19.43
N ARG A 419 4.07 2.31 19.04
CA ARG A 419 5.24 2.66 18.22
C ARG A 419 6.57 2.22 18.84
N ASP A 420 6.71 2.45 20.15
CA ASP A 420 7.99 2.20 20.86
C ASP A 420 8.25 0.70 21.11
N ASP A 421 7.24 -0.15 20.96
CA ASP A 421 7.37 -1.59 21.06
C ASP A 421 7.82 -2.18 19.71
N THR A 422 9.03 -1.76 19.32
CA THR A 422 9.70 -2.15 18.08
C THR A 422 11.17 -2.45 18.37
N ILE A 423 11.60 -3.67 18.08
CA ILE A 423 13.01 -4.08 18.17
C ILE A 423 13.68 -3.69 16.85
N LEU A 424 14.64 -2.77 16.93
CA LEU A 424 15.50 -2.39 15.80
C LEU A 424 16.70 -3.33 15.75
N VAL A 425 16.82 -4.10 14.68
CA VAL A 425 17.96 -4.99 14.44
C VAL A 425 19.00 -4.32 13.54
N LYS A 426 18.52 -3.66 12.48
CA LYS A 426 19.34 -2.87 11.57
C LYS A 426 18.56 -1.66 11.10
N ASP A 427 19.17 -0.46 11.18
CA ASP A 427 18.52 0.76 10.67
C ASP A 427 18.53 0.74 9.12
N PRO A 428 17.36 0.81 8.45
CA PRO A 428 17.30 0.80 7.00
C PRO A 428 17.92 2.02 6.32
N PHE A 429 18.17 3.12 7.08
CA PHE A 429 18.83 4.32 6.57
C PHE A 429 20.36 4.29 6.75
N GLU A 430 20.91 3.28 7.41
CA GLU A 430 22.34 3.07 7.55
C GLU A 430 22.83 2.11 6.44
N ASP A 431 24.01 2.43 5.86
CA ASP A 431 24.66 1.64 4.80
C ASP A 431 25.21 0.30 5.35
#